data_becf48d5df24a14cc991c5fed4e7e9da
#
_entry.id   becf48d5df24a14cc991c5fed4e7e9da
#
_cell.length_a   1.000
_cell.length_b   1.000
_cell.length_c   1.000
_cell.angle_alpha   90.00
_cell.angle_beta   90.00
_cell.angle_gamma   90.00
#
_symmetry.space_group_name_H-M   'P 1'
#
loop_
_entity.id
_entity.type
_entity.pdbx_description
1 polymer ?
#
loop_
_entity_poly.entity_id
_entity_poly.type
_entity_poly.pdbx_seq_one_letter_code
_entity_poly.pdbx_strand_id
1 'polypeptide(L)'
;LYISPLKRQLVSKKIKTEIMSTTYETRYASSPTETKGMDTEALRSNFLIERLFEENKITLVYTHYDRYIAGGVMPIAQEVVLETIDPLKAPYFLERRELGLINIGGAGIVKVDGESFDIGFKEALYIGKGKKEVIFASKDQNNPAKFYINSAPAHHAYPTKKVTKADAEIVELGSLETANHRVINKLLVSSVVETCQLQMGMTELKTGSVWNTMPAHTHDRRMEVYCYFEVPQGQAVCHFMGQPQETRHIWMQNEQAVISPPWSVHAGAATSNYTFIWGMAGENMDYGDMDGCAITELR
;
A
#
# COMPACT_ATOMS: atom_id res chain seq x y z
N LEU A 1 -12.25 -67.61 34.08
CA LEU A 1 -11.51 -66.86 33.01
C LEU A 1 -11.86 -65.38 33.08
N TYR A 2 -10.91 -64.59 33.58
CA TYR A 2 -11.01 -63.15 33.72
C TYR A 2 -10.65 -62.53 32.38
N ILE A 3 -11.50 -61.64 31.82
CA ILE A 3 -11.22 -60.82 30.66
C ILE A 3 -11.09 -59.34 31.13
N SER A 4 -9.88 -58.82 31.04
CA SER A 4 -9.52 -57.46 31.37
C SER A 4 -10.10 -56.44 30.37
N PRO A 5 -10.61 -55.28 30.79
CA PRO A 5 -11.08 -54.24 29.87
C PRO A 5 -9.93 -53.38 29.40
N LEU A 6 -9.69 -53.38 28.08
CA LEU A 6 -8.79 -52.46 27.37
C LEU A 6 -9.27 -51.01 27.51
N LYS A 7 -8.50 -50.19 28.21
CA LYS A 7 -8.66 -48.75 28.21
C LYS A 7 -8.39 -48.18 26.82
N ARG A 8 -9.43 -47.72 26.12
CA ARG A 8 -9.29 -46.88 24.94
C ARG A 8 -8.87 -45.49 25.42
N GLN A 9 -7.61 -45.13 25.23
CA GLN A 9 -7.16 -43.76 25.30
C GLN A 9 -7.67 -42.99 24.05
N LEU A 10 -8.69 -42.18 24.22
CA LEU A 10 -9.10 -41.17 23.25
C LEU A 10 -8.06 -40.05 23.27
N VAL A 11 -7.13 -40.11 22.31
CA VAL A 11 -6.26 -38.98 22.01
C VAL A 11 -7.09 -37.91 21.26
N SER A 12 -7.59 -36.96 22.01
CA SER A 12 -8.21 -35.76 21.46
C SER A 12 -7.13 -34.97 20.69
N LYS A 13 -7.03 -35.17 19.39
CA LYS A 13 -6.33 -34.22 18.51
C LYS A 13 -7.14 -32.90 18.52
N LYS A 14 -6.72 -31.95 19.33
CA LYS A 14 -7.10 -30.54 19.13
C LYS A 14 -6.62 -30.15 17.74
N ILE A 15 -7.54 -30.12 16.78
CA ILE A 15 -7.33 -29.44 15.52
C ILE A 15 -7.23 -27.94 15.90
N LYS A 16 -6.01 -27.43 16.05
CA LYS A 16 -5.79 -25.99 15.98
C LYS A 16 -6.16 -25.60 14.56
N THR A 17 -7.31 -25.01 14.37
CA THR A 17 -7.58 -24.21 13.17
C THR A 17 -6.57 -23.06 13.23
N GLU A 18 -5.46 -23.18 12.51
CA GLU A 18 -4.56 -22.06 12.29
C GLU A 18 -5.38 -21.03 11.53
N ILE A 19 -5.76 -19.95 12.22
CA ILE A 19 -6.34 -18.77 11.58
C ILE A 19 -5.17 -18.19 10.80
N MET A 20 -5.21 -18.31 9.47
CA MET A 20 -4.20 -17.71 8.59
C MET A 20 -4.13 -16.21 8.91
N SER A 21 -2.93 -15.74 9.24
CA SER A 21 -2.70 -14.32 9.56
C SER A 21 -2.72 -13.45 8.30
N THR A 22 -2.50 -14.05 7.12
CA THR A 22 -2.49 -13.36 5.82
C THR A 22 -3.74 -13.71 5.01
N THR A 23 -4.49 -12.68 4.64
CA THR A 23 -5.63 -12.75 3.70
C THR A 23 -5.30 -12.00 2.44
N TYR A 24 -5.83 -12.43 1.29
CA TYR A 24 -5.63 -11.71 0.04
C TYR A 24 -6.84 -11.83 -0.89
N GLU A 25 -6.97 -10.86 -1.77
CA GLU A 25 -7.84 -10.91 -2.94
C GLU A 25 -7.02 -10.64 -4.22
N THR A 26 -7.52 -11.14 -5.34
CA THR A 26 -6.93 -10.90 -6.67
C THR A 26 -7.84 -9.99 -7.47
N ARG A 27 -7.26 -8.95 -8.06
CA ARG A 27 -7.96 -8.04 -8.98
C ARG A 27 -7.35 -8.10 -10.37
N TYR A 28 -8.18 -8.37 -11.36
CA TYR A 28 -7.77 -8.38 -12.77
C TYR A 28 -7.66 -6.95 -13.30
N ALA A 29 -6.81 -6.78 -14.29
CA ALA A 29 -6.66 -5.48 -14.95
C ALA A 29 -7.89 -5.22 -15.84
N SER A 30 -8.54 -4.07 -15.64
CA SER A 30 -9.63 -3.56 -16.46
C SER A 30 -9.09 -2.57 -17.49
N SER A 31 -9.60 -2.62 -18.70
CA SER A 31 -9.26 -1.67 -19.75
C SER A 31 -9.99 -0.33 -19.58
N PRO A 32 -9.54 0.76 -20.25
CA PRO A 32 -10.28 2.01 -20.30
C PRO A 32 -11.71 1.85 -20.82
N THR A 33 -11.90 0.98 -21.82
CA THR A 33 -13.23 0.72 -22.42
C THR A 33 -14.19 0.07 -21.44
N GLU A 34 -13.73 -0.90 -20.65
CA GLU A 34 -14.53 -1.54 -19.60
C GLU A 34 -14.86 -0.55 -18.50
N THR A 35 -13.86 0.21 -18.04
CA THR A 35 -14.00 1.19 -16.94
C THR A 35 -14.98 2.31 -17.29
N LYS A 36 -15.03 2.70 -18.56
CA LYS A 36 -15.99 3.70 -19.06
C LYS A 36 -17.45 3.32 -18.78
N GLY A 37 -17.78 2.03 -18.83
CA GLY A 37 -19.13 1.51 -18.60
C GLY A 37 -19.44 1.14 -17.15
N MET A 38 -18.49 1.25 -16.20
CA MET A 38 -18.66 0.87 -14.81
C MET A 38 -19.55 1.86 -14.07
N ASP A 39 -20.50 1.34 -13.32
CA ASP A 39 -21.22 2.09 -12.30
C ASP A 39 -20.37 2.28 -11.04
N THR A 40 -20.93 2.96 -10.04
CA THR A 40 -20.22 3.24 -8.79
C THR A 40 -19.76 1.98 -8.07
N GLU A 41 -20.57 0.93 -8.02
CA GLU A 41 -20.25 -0.32 -7.34
C GLU A 41 -19.15 -1.07 -8.09
N ALA A 42 -19.21 -1.13 -9.40
CA ALA A 42 -18.18 -1.74 -10.24
C ALA A 42 -16.85 -0.99 -10.13
N LEU A 43 -16.84 0.34 -10.11
CA LEU A 43 -15.62 1.13 -9.87
C LEU A 43 -15.01 0.82 -8.50
N ARG A 44 -15.83 0.81 -7.45
CA ARG A 44 -15.37 0.53 -6.09
C ARG A 44 -14.80 -0.89 -5.97
N SER A 45 -15.48 -1.89 -6.49
CA SER A 45 -15.04 -3.29 -6.42
C SER A 45 -13.74 -3.55 -7.21
N ASN A 46 -13.50 -2.82 -8.30
CA ASN A 46 -12.29 -3.00 -9.11
C ASN A 46 -11.10 -2.20 -8.55
N PHE A 47 -11.31 -1.00 -8.04
CA PHE A 47 -10.21 -0.07 -7.75
C PHE A 47 -10.06 0.30 -6.28
N LEU A 48 -11.14 0.34 -5.48
CA LEU A 48 -11.07 0.73 -4.08
C LEU A 48 -10.66 -0.45 -3.18
N ILE A 49 -9.70 -0.22 -2.30
CA ILE A 49 -9.33 -1.12 -1.21
C ILE A 49 -9.87 -0.51 0.09
N GLU A 50 -11.02 -1.03 0.54
CA GLU A 50 -11.74 -0.46 1.68
C GLU A 50 -11.12 -0.83 3.04
N ARG A 51 -10.56 -2.04 3.14
CA ARG A 51 -10.04 -2.58 4.39
C ARG A 51 -8.58 -2.94 4.24
N LEU A 52 -7.72 -2.14 4.85
CA LEU A 52 -6.27 -2.35 4.87
C LEU A 52 -5.79 -2.91 6.22
N PHE A 53 -6.39 -2.45 7.31
CA PHE A 53 -5.90 -2.74 8.66
C PHE A 53 -6.93 -3.52 9.46
N GLU A 54 -6.68 -4.82 9.60
CA GLU A 54 -7.41 -5.71 10.50
C GLU A 54 -6.48 -6.17 11.62
N GLU A 55 -7.04 -6.27 12.84
CA GLU A 55 -6.27 -6.65 14.03
C GLU A 55 -5.55 -7.99 13.87
N ASN A 56 -4.23 -7.97 14.08
CA ASN A 56 -3.34 -9.13 14.02
C ASN A 56 -3.37 -9.89 12.68
N LYS A 57 -3.63 -9.16 11.57
CA LYS A 57 -3.68 -9.72 10.23
C LYS A 57 -2.86 -8.91 9.23
N ILE A 58 -2.56 -9.57 8.14
CA ILE A 58 -2.07 -8.97 6.90
C ILE A 58 -3.19 -9.07 5.87
N THR A 59 -3.62 -7.93 5.35
CA THR A 59 -4.62 -7.87 4.27
C THR A 59 -3.93 -7.40 3.00
N LEU A 60 -4.01 -8.20 1.92
CA LEU A 60 -3.33 -7.95 0.66
C LEU A 60 -4.31 -7.88 -0.51
N VAL A 61 -4.02 -7.02 -1.45
CA VAL A 61 -4.65 -6.99 -2.77
C VAL A 61 -3.57 -7.20 -3.81
N TYR A 62 -3.62 -8.33 -4.51
CA TYR A 62 -2.80 -8.63 -5.67
C TYR A 62 -3.51 -8.14 -6.92
N THR A 63 -2.94 -7.18 -7.62
CA THR A 63 -3.48 -6.70 -8.89
C THR A 63 -2.66 -7.20 -10.09
N HIS A 64 -3.34 -7.44 -11.21
CA HIS A 64 -2.71 -7.78 -12.47
C HIS A 64 -2.08 -6.57 -13.20
N TYR A 65 -2.32 -5.35 -12.73
CA TYR A 65 -1.49 -4.20 -13.14
C TYR A 65 -0.09 -4.38 -12.54
N ASP A 66 0.91 -4.54 -13.38
CA ASP A 66 2.31 -4.77 -13.01
C ASP A 66 2.53 -5.86 -11.93
N ARG A 67 1.54 -6.73 -11.69
CA ARG A 67 1.56 -7.74 -10.62
C ARG A 67 1.90 -7.14 -9.27
N TYR A 68 1.40 -5.92 -9.05
CA TYR A 68 1.59 -5.17 -7.83
C TYR A 68 0.76 -5.72 -6.67
N ILE A 69 1.27 -5.56 -5.45
CA ILE A 69 0.53 -5.87 -4.24
C ILE A 69 0.50 -4.61 -3.37
N ALA A 70 -0.70 -4.22 -2.95
CA ALA A 70 -0.91 -3.25 -1.90
C ALA A 70 -1.59 -3.93 -0.71
N GLY A 71 -1.28 -3.49 0.51
CA GLY A 71 -1.88 -4.09 1.70
C GLY A 71 -1.56 -3.35 2.98
N GLY A 72 -2.06 -3.90 4.08
CA GLY A 72 -1.86 -3.38 5.41
C GLY A 72 -1.59 -4.46 6.44
N VAL A 73 -0.87 -4.10 7.48
CA VAL A 73 -0.53 -4.97 8.61
C VAL A 73 -0.75 -4.18 9.90
N MET A 74 -1.59 -4.70 10.79
CA MET A 74 -1.85 -4.11 12.10
C MET A 74 -1.64 -5.14 13.22
N PRO A 75 -0.39 -5.38 13.66
CA PRO A 75 -0.12 -6.22 14.82
C PRO A 75 -0.55 -5.48 16.10
N ILE A 76 -1.29 -6.14 16.98
CA ILE A 76 -1.69 -5.55 18.27
C ILE A 76 -0.92 -6.23 19.41
N ALA A 77 -1.35 -7.44 19.79
CA ALA A 77 -0.81 -8.15 20.94
C ALA A 77 0.15 -9.30 20.58
N GLN A 78 0.30 -9.57 19.28
CA GLN A 78 1.13 -10.66 18.77
C GLN A 78 1.93 -10.24 17.54
N GLU A 79 3.02 -10.90 17.30
CA GLU A 79 3.77 -10.78 16.05
C GLU A 79 2.97 -11.38 14.90
N VAL A 80 3.07 -10.75 13.72
CA VAL A 80 2.40 -11.19 12.49
C VAL A 80 3.47 -11.47 11.43
N VAL A 81 3.46 -12.67 10.89
CA VAL A 81 4.45 -13.13 9.89
C VAL A 81 3.90 -12.93 8.48
N LEU A 82 4.73 -12.39 7.57
CA LEU A 82 4.38 -12.27 6.16
C LEU A 82 4.48 -13.63 5.47
N GLU A 83 3.34 -14.25 5.27
CA GLU A 83 3.25 -15.51 4.53
C GLU A 83 3.15 -15.27 3.02
N THR A 84 3.61 -16.25 2.22
CA THR A 84 3.38 -16.21 0.79
C THR A 84 1.91 -16.41 0.45
N ILE A 85 1.49 -15.95 -0.73
CA ILE A 85 0.13 -16.15 -1.24
C ILE A 85 0.15 -16.99 -2.52
N ASP A 86 -0.91 -17.71 -2.79
CA ASP A 86 -0.96 -18.67 -3.90
C ASP A 86 -0.61 -18.07 -5.28
N PRO A 87 -1.05 -16.84 -5.65
CA PRO A 87 -0.70 -16.25 -6.95
C PRO A 87 0.80 -16.10 -7.20
N LEU A 88 1.62 -16.04 -6.14
CA LEU A 88 3.08 -15.87 -6.28
C LEU A 88 3.79 -17.17 -6.68
N LYS A 89 3.20 -18.33 -6.41
CA LYS A 89 3.80 -19.65 -6.67
C LYS A 89 5.27 -19.72 -6.22
N ALA A 90 5.51 -19.26 -5.00
CA ALA A 90 6.83 -19.10 -4.39
C ALA A 90 6.80 -19.67 -2.96
N PRO A 91 7.90 -20.29 -2.47
CA PRO A 91 7.97 -20.85 -1.12
C PRO A 91 7.94 -19.81 0.00
N TYR A 92 8.30 -18.55 -0.30
CA TYR A 92 8.20 -17.42 0.61
C TYR A 92 7.91 -16.13 -0.19
N PHE A 93 7.35 -15.11 0.45
CA PHE A 93 6.78 -13.94 -0.20
C PHE A 93 7.78 -13.16 -1.07
N LEU A 94 8.99 -12.93 -0.58
CA LEU A 94 10.00 -12.11 -1.26
C LEU A 94 10.98 -12.91 -2.12
N GLU A 95 10.68 -14.15 -2.49
CA GLU A 95 11.58 -14.94 -3.37
C GLU A 95 11.91 -14.20 -4.68
N ARG A 96 10.91 -13.54 -5.27
CA ARG A 96 11.02 -12.85 -6.57
C ARG A 96 10.45 -11.43 -6.53
N ARG A 97 10.30 -10.86 -5.33
CA ARG A 97 9.67 -9.57 -5.12
C ARG A 97 10.48 -8.72 -4.15
N GLU A 98 10.31 -7.42 -4.24
CA GLU A 98 10.72 -6.44 -3.26
C GLU A 98 9.49 -5.91 -2.51
N LEU A 99 9.71 -5.34 -1.35
CA LEU A 99 8.65 -4.77 -0.51
C LEU A 99 9.09 -3.43 0.06
N GLY A 100 8.21 -2.46 -0.02
CA GLY A 100 8.30 -1.20 0.70
C GLY A 100 7.16 -1.10 1.71
N LEU A 101 7.42 -0.46 2.83
CA LEU A 101 6.39 -0.13 3.79
C LEU A 101 6.56 1.29 4.33
N ILE A 102 5.44 1.88 4.75
CA ILE A 102 5.40 3.14 5.51
C ILE A 102 4.48 2.90 6.70
N ASN A 103 4.94 3.25 7.91
CA ASN A 103 4.14 3.12 9.11
C ASN A 103 3.27 4.37 9.31
N ILE A 104 1.96 4.17 9.39
CA ILE A 104 0.96 5.24 9.62
C ILE A 104 0.24 5.11 10.98
N GLY A 105 0.73 4.27 11.86
CA GLY A 105 0.22 4.05 13.22
C GLY A 105 1.25 4.37 14.28
N GLY A 106 1.09 3.79 15.45
CA GLY A 106 2.05 3.85 16.57
C GLY A 106 3.40 3.23 16.17
N ALA A 107 4.40 3.35 17.05
CA ALA A 107 5.71 2.78 16.80
C ALA A 107 5.67 1.24 16.74
N GLY A 108 6.39 0.67 15.78
CA GLY A 108 6.47 -0.77 15.60
C GLY A 108 7.89 -1.27 15.33
N ILE A 109 7.99 -2.57 15.18
CA ILE A 109 9.22 -3.29 14.86
C ILE A 109 8.95 -4.16 13.63
N VAL A 110 9.87 -4.15 12.67
CA VAL A 110 9.90 -5.09 11.56
C VAL A 110 11.16 -5.92 11.67
N LYS A 111 11.03 -7.24 11.73
CA LYS A 111 12.17 -8.16 11.72
C LYS A 111 12.31 -8.76 10.33
N VAL A 112 13.51 -8.76 9.79
CA VAL A 112 13.83 -9.28 8.45
C VAL A 112 15.00 -10.26 8.56
N ASP A 113 14.77 -11.55 8.38
CA ASP A 113 15.78 -12.62 8.55
C ASP A 113 16.54 -12.49 9.89
N GLY A 114 15.83 -12.15 10.97
CA GLY A 114 16.40 -11.97 12.32
C GLY A 114 16.97 -10.59 12.64
N GLU A 115 17.16 -9.71 11.67
CA GLU A 115 17.53 -8.31 11.90
C GLU A 115 16.29 -7.47 12.25
N SER A 116 16.38 -6.63 13.28
CA SER A 116 15.24 -5.82 13.77
C SER A 116 15.38 -4.36 13.39
N PHE A 117 14.29 -3.79 12.87
CA PHE A 117 14.18 -2.38 12.48
C PHE A 117 13.05 -1.72 13.28
N ASP A 118 13.39 -0.72 14.07
CA ASP A 118 12.42 0.16 14.73
C ASP A 118 11.84 1.14 13.71
N ILE A 119 10.52 1.11 13.52
CA ILE A 119 9.82 1.94 12.54
C ILE A 119 8.82 2.84 13.26
N GLY A 120 9.11 4.14 13.29
CA GLY A 120 8.24 5.17 13.83
C GLY A 120 7.13 5.60 12.87
N PHE A 121 6.28 6.51 13.32
CA PHE A 121 5.23 7.11 12.50
C PHE A 121 5.83 7.87 11.30
N LYS A 122 5.31 7.61 10.11
CA LYS A 122 5.78 8.17 8.83
C LYS A 122 7.23 7.80 8.45
N GLU A 123 7.78 6.77 9.07
CA GLU A 123 9.04 6.17 8.63
C GLU A 123 8.80 5.01 7.68
N ALA A 124 9.74 4.74 6.81
CA ALA A 124 9.69 3.71 5.79
C ALA A 124 10.76 2.63 5.97
N LEU A 125 10.50 1.44 5.44
CA LEU A 125 11.50 0.37 5.29
C LEU A 125 11.39 -0.21 3.88
N TYR A 126 12.52 -0.31 3.20
CA TYR A 126 12.66 -1.10 1.98
C TYR A 126 13.24 -2.46 2.32
N ILE A 127 12.67 -3.52 1.77
CA ILE A 127 13.13 -4.91 1.93
C ILE A 127 13.35 -5.50 0.54
N GLY A 128 14.60 -5.81 0.23
CA GLY A 128 14.97 -6.37 -1.06
C GLY A 128 14.54 -7.83 -1.23
N LYS A 129 14.52 -8.27 -2.47
CA LYS A 129 14.25 -9.64 -2.89
C LYS A 129 15.17 -10.65 -2.18
N GLY A 130 14.63 -11.84 -1.92
CA GLY A 130 15.38 -12.99 -1.37
C GLY A 130 15.31 -13.12 0.15
N LYS A 131 14.74 -12.15 0.85
CA LYS A 131 14.49 -12.23 2.29
C LYS A 131 13.38 -13.24 2.58
N LYS A 132 13.66 -14.20 3.48
CA LYS A 132 12.78 -15.36 3.70
C LYS A 132 11.71 -15.11 4.74
N GLU A 133 12.05 -14.35 5.77
CA GLU A 133 11.18 -14.09 6.89
C GLU A 133 11.02 -12.58 7.13
N VAL A 134 9.78 -12.13 7.20
CA VAL A 134 9.43 -10.76 7.60
C VAL A 134 8.35 -10.84 8.66
N ILE A 135 8.62 -10.25 9.83
CA ILE A 135 7.72 -10.29 10.99
C ILE A 135 7.43 -8.86 11.42
N PHE A 136 6.18 -8.58 11.72
CA PHE A 136 5.70 -7.28 12.17
C PHE A 136 5.24 -7.34 13.62
N ALA A 137 5.55 -6.31 14.40
CA ALA A 137 5.10 -6.16 15.79
C ALA A 137 4.82 -4.69 16.11
N SER A 138 3.88 -4.44 17.02
CA SER A 138 3.69 -3.13 17.64
C SER A 138 4.51 -3.03 18.93
N LYS A 139 5.01 -1.84 19.23
CA LYS A 139 5.67 -1.56 20.54
C LYS A 139 4.66 -1.34 21.66
N ASP A 140 3.46 -0.87 21.32
CA ASP A 140 2.36 -0.63 22.26
C ASP A 140 1.05 -1.13 21.64
N GLN A 141 0.39 -2.06 22.34
CA GLN A 141 -0.90 -2.61 21.90
C GLN A 141 -2.05 -1.59 21.95
N ASN A 142 -1.94 -0.56 22.79
CA ASN A 142 -2.96 0.49 22.92
C ASN A 142 -2.80 1.58 21.83
N ASN A 143 -1.64 1.62 21.19
CA ASN A 143 -1.34 2.47 20.03
C ASN A 143 -0.59 1.64 18.99
N PRO A 144 -1.29 0.70 18.29
CA PRO A 144 -0.64 -0.25 17.42
C PRO A 144 -0.02 0.42 16.19
N ALA A 145 1.05 -0.18 15.70
CA ALA A 145 1.61 0.16 14.41
C ALA A 145 0.64 -0.24 13.29
N LYS A 146 0.61 0.55 12.22
CA LYS A 146 -0.12 0.28 10.99
C LYS A 146 0.83 0.40 9.82
N PHE A 147 1.34 -0.71 9.36
CA PHE A 147 2.27 -0.74 8.23
C PHE A 147 1.49 -0.85 6.93
N TYR A 148 1.44 0.23 6.16
CA TYR A 148 0.99 0.17 4.76
C TYR A 148 2.11 -0.43 3.93
N ILE A 149 1.84 -1.49 3.21
CA ILE A 149 2.84 -2.24 2.44
C ILE A 149 2.54 -2.24 0.95
N ASN A 150 3.59 -2.09 0.15
CA ASN A 150 3.55 -2.27 -1.29
C ASN A 150 4.64 -3.25 -1.72
N SER A 151 4.36 -4.04 -2.75
CA SER A 151 5.33 -5.00 -3.26
C SER A 151 5.23 -5.12 -4.78
N ALA A 152 6.38 -5.24 -5.43
CA ALA A 152 6.50 -5.41 -6.88
C ALA A 152 7.47 -6.56 -7.21
N PRO A 153 7.40 -7.16 -8.41
CA PRO A 153 8.41 -8.11 -8.88
C PRO A 153 9.81 -7.49 -8.89
N ALA A 154 10.82 -8.26 -8.54
CA ALA A 154 12.19 -7.78 -8.44
C ALA A 154 13.17 -8.72 -9.16
N HIS A 155 14.06 -8.14 -9.96
CA HIS A 155 15.09 -8.86 -10.70
C HIS A 155 16.44 -8.89 -9.97
N HIS A 156 16.67 -7.96 -9.02
CA HIS A 156 17.89 -7.82 -8.23
C HIS A 156 17.60 -7.79 -6.73
N ALA A 157 18.57 -8.19 -5.90
CA ALA A 157 18.46 -8.17 -4.45
C ALA A 157 19.24 -6.96 -3.90
N TYR A 158 18.54 -5.86 -3.66
CA TYR A 158 19.09 -4.69 -2.98
C TYR A 158 19.05 -4.85 -1.46
N PRO A 159 19.94 -4.18 -0.71
CA PRO A 159 19.96 -4.23 0.76
C PRO A 159 18.66 -3.71 1.38
N THR A 160 18.28 -4.30 2.51
CA THR A 160 17.21 -3.73 3.36
C THR A 160 17.67 -2.39 3.93
N LYS A 161 16.82 -1.36 3.83
CA LYS A 161 17.16 0.00 4.27
C LYS A 161 15.97 0.69 4.93
N LYS A 162 16.14 1.11 6.17
CA LYS A 162 15.22 2.03 6.84
C LYS A 162 15.43 3.44 6.28
N VAL A 163 14.34 4.17 6.07
CA VAL A 163 14.33 5.55 5.61
C VAL A 163 13.45 6.38 6.54
N THR A 164 14.02 7.44 7.08
CA THR A 164 13.33 8.42 7.92
C THR A 164 13.03 9.68 7.11
N LYS A 165 12.27 10.60 7.68
CA LYS A 165 12.03 11.91 7.04
C LYS A 165 13.33 12.69 6.82
N ALA A 166 14.35 12.48 7.64
CA ALA A 166 15.65 13.15 7.49
C ALA A 166 16.46 12.62 6.27
N ASP A 167 16.17 11.38 5.85
CA ASP A 167 16.81 10.75 4.68
C ASP A 167 16.06 11.04 3.38
N ALA A 168 14.82 11.51 3.47
CA ALA A 168 13.93 11.71 2.33
C ALA A 168 14.36 12.90 1.46
N GLU A 169 14.12 12.78 0.16
CA GLU A 169 14.11 13.96 -0.72
C GLU A 169 12.79 14.70 -0.53
N ILE A 170 12.85 15.91 -0.01
CA ILE A 170 11.66 16.71 0.33
C ILE A 170 11.47 17.82 -0.70
N VAL A 171 10.24 17.92 -1.25
CA VAL A 171 9.86 18.98 -2.20
C VAL A 171 8.58 19.63 -1.71
N GLU A 172 8.57 20.95 -1.59
CA GLU A 172 7.38 21.75 -1.25
C GLU A 172 6.84 22.43 -2.50
N LEU A 173 5.57 22.23 -2.81
CA LEU A 173 4.92 22.69 -4.05
C LEU A 173 3.54 23.29 -3.79
N GLY A 174 3.10 24.09 -4.75
CA GLY A 174 1.77 24.69 -4.76
C GLY A 174 1.66 25.91 -3.85
N SER A 175 0.42 26.37 -3.66
CA SER A 175 0.12 27.55 -2.84
C SER A 175 -1.28 27.42 -2.20
N LEU A 176 -1.57 28.24 -1.21
CA LEU A 176 -2.93 28.36 -0.66
C LEU A 176 -3.91 28.95 -1.66
N GLU A 177 -3.43 29.84 -2.55
CA GLU A 177 -4.25 30.46 -3.60
C GLU A 177 -4.85 29.42 -4.55
N THR A 178 -4.07 28.39 -4.87
CA THR A 178 -4.53 27.27 -5.72
C THR A 178 -5.03 26.06 -4.91
N ALA A 179 -5.13 26.19 -3.58
CA ALA A 179 -5.58 25.18 -2.65
C ALA A 179 -4.84 23.81 -2.76
N ASN A 180 -3.55 23.85 -3.14
CA ASN A 180 -2.71 22.68 -3.37
C ASN A 180 -1.31 22.78 -2.74
N HIS A 181 -1.13 23.62 -1.73
CA HIS A 181 0.12 23.73 -0.99
C HIS A 181 0.40 22.44 -0.24
N ARG A 182 1.51 21.76 -0.56
CA ARG A 182 1.83 20.43 -0.07
C ARG A 182 3.32 20.17 0.03
N VAL A 183 3.69 19.22 0.87
CA VAL A 183 5.05 18.69 1.01
C VAL A 183 5.08 17.26 0.50
N ILE A 184 5.92 16.99 -0.46
CA ILE A 184 6.18 15.66 -1.00
C ILE A 184 7.43 15.11 -0.31
N ASN A 185 7.28 14.00 0.40
CA ASN A 185 8.37 13.27 1.04
C ASN A 185 8.66 12.02 0.20
N LYS A 186 9.69 12.08 -0.63
CA LYS A 186 10.14 10.96 -1.45
C LYS A 186 11.00 10.05 -0.58
N LEU A 187 10.46 8.90 -0.16
CA LEU A 187 11.10 8.01 0.80
C LEU A 187 11.84 6.85 0.10
N LEU A 188 11.13 6.08 -0.71
CA LEU A 188 11.67 4.96 -1.45
C LEU A 188 11.69 5.31 -2.94
N VAL A 189 12.64 6.12 -3.34
CA VAL A 189 12.89 6.52 -4.73
C VAL A 189 14.39 6.34 -5.03
N SER A 190 14.76 6.24 -6.30
CA SER A 190 16.12 5.91 -6.73
C SER A 190 17.22 6.85 -6.17
N SER A 191 16.89 8.12 -5.90
CA SER A 191 17.80 9.08 -5.27
C SER A 191 18.03 8.84 -3.77
N VAL A 192 17.17 8.06 -3.10
CA VAL A 192 17.21 7.78 -1.65
C VAL A 192 17.59 6.35 -1.37
N VAL A 193 16.99 5.40 -2.08
CA VAL A 193 17.24 3.96 -1.93
C VAL A 193 17.14 3.25 -3.28
N GLU A 194 18.08 2.37 -3.57
CA GLU A 194 18.04 1.54 -4.77
C GLU A 194 16.92 0.50 -4.66
N THR A 195 16.08 0.43 -5.68
CA THR A 195 14.98 -0.54 -5.83
C THR A 195 14.97 -1.11 -7.24
N CYS A 196 14.25 -2.20 -7.49
CA CYS A 196 14.11 -2.72 -8.85
C CYS A 196 13.12 -1.90 -9.68
N GLN A 197 11.96 -1.60 -9.13
CA GLN A 197 10.90 -0.82 -9.78
C GLN A 197 9.94 -0.17 -8.78
N LEU A 198 9.98 -0.58 -7.51
CA LEU A 198 9.09 -0.04 -6.48
C LEU A 198 9.53 1.35 -6.08
N GLN A 199 8.60 2.31 -6.13
CA GLN A 199 8.80 3.64 -5.58
C GLN A 199 7.66 3.95 -4.62
N MET A 200 7.98 4.59 -3.49
CA MET A 200 6.98 5.01 -2.50
C MET A 200 7.39 6.33 -1.84
N GLY A 201 6.40 7.09 -1.50
CA GLY A 201 6.54 8.26 -0.65
C GLY A 201 5.19 8.73 -0.15
N MET A 202 5.16 9.89 0.47
CA MET A 202 3.91 10.48 0.94
C MET A 202 3.86 11.97 0.64
N THR A 203 2.66 12.47 0.46
CA THR A 203 2.38 13.89 0.26
C THR A 203 1.47 14.37 1.37
N GLU A 204 1.93 15.39 2.09
CA GLU A 204 1.23 16.04 3.19
C GLU A 204 0.63 17.35 2.71
N LEU A 205 -0.69 17.48 2.64
CA LEU A 205 -1.36 18.73 2.29
C LEU A 205 -1.34 19.68 3.49
N LYS A 206 -0.98 20.92 3.26
CA LYS A 206 -1.02 21.97 4.28
C LYS A 206 -2.45 22.42 4.55
N THR A 207 -2.70 22.91 5.77
CA THR A 207 -4.00 23.46 6.16
C THR A 207 -4.51 24.47 5.12
N GLY A 208 -5.77 24.32 4.68
CA GLY A 208 -6.38 25.11 3.63
C GLY A 208 -6.17 24.57 2.21
N SER A 209 -5.38 23.51 2.05
CA SER A 209 -5.16 22.87 0.76
C SER A 209 -5.92 21.52 0.72
N VAL A 210 -6.59 21.27 -0.40
CA VAL A 210 -7.45 20.09 -0.58
C VAL A 210 -7.16 19.31 -1.86
N TRP A 211 -6.41 19.92 -2.82
CA TRP A 211 -6.06 19.28 -4.09
C TRP A 211 -4.71 18.59 -4.02
N ASN A 212 -4.64 17.35 -4.43
CA ASN A 212 -3.39 16.66 -4.74
C ASN A 212 -3.32 16.32 -6.23
N THR A 213 -2.06 16.17 -6.73
CA THR A 213 -1.75 15.73 -8.09
C THR A 213 -2.56 16.51 -9.15
N MET A 214 -2.59 17.82 -8.94
CA MET A 214 -3.20 18.75 -9.88
C MET A 214 -2.15 19.83 -10.24
N PRO A 215 -1.81 19.99 -11.54
CA PRO A 215 -2.37 19.33 -12.74
C PRO A 215 -2.25 17.82 -12.72
N ALA A 216 -3.27 17.15 -13.30
CA ALA A 216 -3.31 15.71 -13.39
C ALA A 216 -2.34 15.16 -14.45
N HIS A 217 -2.00 13.90 -14.36
CA HIS A 217 -1.17 13.18 -15.33
C HIS A 217 -1.55 11.70 -15.38
N THR A 218 -1.05 11.01 -16.39
CA THR A 218 -1.07 9.56 -16.54
C THR A 218 0.35 9.02 -16.64
N HIS A 219 0.50 7.71 -16.71
CA HIS A 219 1.77 7.04 -16.95
C HIS A 219 1.55 5.86 -17.89
N ASP A 220 2.23 5.74 -19.00
CA ASP A 220 2.05 4.58 -19.87
C ASP A 220 2.74 3.31 -19.36
N ARG A 221 3.79 3.45 -18.56
CA ARG A 221 4.70 2.37 -18.21
C ARG A 221 4.71 1.98 -16.73
N ARG A 222 3.83 2.56 -15.90
CA ARG A 222 3.71 2.22 -14.48
C ARG A 222 2.30 2.43 -13.96
N MET A 223 1.93 1.63 -12.98
CA MET A 223 0.71 1.82 -12.19
C MET A 223 1.01 2.51 -10.87
N GLU A 224 -0.01 3.06 -10.23
CA GLU A 224 0.10 3.61 -8.87
C GLU A 224 -1.01 3.10 -7.95
N VAL A 225 -0.77 3.16 -6.64
CA VAL A 225 -1.78 3.00 -5.60
C VAL A 225 -1.65 4.15 -4.62
N TYR A 226 -2.76 4.87 -4.38
CA TYR A 226 -2.83 5.90 -3.34
C TYR A 226 -3.49 5.34 -2.10
N CYS A 227 -2.86 5.52 -0.93
CA CYS A 227 -3.46 5.26 0.37
C CYS A 227 -3.66 6.58 1.11
N TYR A 228 -4.92 6.93 1.36
CA TYR A 228 -5.29 8.16 2.06
C TYR A 228 -5.33 7.95 3.57
N PHE A 229 -4.65 8.80 4.32
CA PHE A 229 -4.67 8.77 5.77
C PHE A 229 -4.60 10.19 6.36
N GLU A 230 -4.72 10.31 7.68
CA GLU A 230 -4.91 11.62 8.33
C GLU A 230 -6.09 12.40 7.71
N VAL A 231 -7.09 11.67 7.19
CA VAL A 231 -8.38 12.26 6.80
C VAL A 231 -9.20 12.44 8.07
N PRO A 232 -9.53 13.68 8.48
CA PRO A 232 -10.23 13.90 9.74
C PRO A 232 -11.60 13.20 9.78
N GLN A 233 -12.04 12.85 10.98
CA GLN A 233 -13.36 12.23 11.16
C GLN A 233 -14.47 13.07 10.55
N GLY A 234 -15.35 12.44 9.78
CA GLY A 234 -16.46 13.10 9.08
C GLY A 234 -16.05 13.80 7.79
N GLN A 235 -14.78 13.70 7.38
CA GLN A 235 -14.27 14.22 6.11
C GLN A 235 -14.03 13.07 5.11
N ALA A 236 -13.95 13.41 3.83
CA ALA A 236 -13.72 12.45 2.77
C ALA A 236 -12.88 13.04 1.64
N VAL A 237 -12.25 12.17 0.86
CA VAL A 237 -11.50 12.52 -0.35
C VAL A 237 -12.26 12.02 -1.57
N CYS A 238 -12.49 12.89 -2.54
CA CYS A 238 -12.94 12.51 -3.88
C CYS A 238 -11.70 12.21 -4.72
N HIS A 239 -11.45 10.94 -5.00
CA HIS A 239 -10.37 10.51 -5.88
C HIS A 239 -10.86 10.50 -7.32
N PHE A 240 -10.18 11.22 -8.21
CA PHE A 240 -10.44 11.25 -9.64
C PHE A 240 -9.58 10.21 -10.34
N MET A 241 -10.19 9.42 -11.20
CA MET A 241 -9.59 8.39 -12.02
C MET A 241 -10.17 8.37 -13.43
N GLY A 242 -9.72 7.47 -14.27
CA GLY A 242 -10.15 7.34 -15.67
C GLY A 242 -9.21 8.03 -16.65
N GLN A 243 -9.53 7.93 -17.94
CA GLN A 243 -8.78 8.69 -18.94
C GLN A 243 -9.07 10.19 -18.78
N PRO A 244 -8.16 11.09 -19.15
CA PRO A 244 -8.35 12.54 -19.00
C PRO A 244 -9.68 13.07 -19.57
N GLN A 245 -10.14 12.53 -20.70
CA GLN A 245 -11.38 12.94 -21.37
C GLN A 245 -12.62 12.11 -20.95
N GLU A 246 -12.46 11.21 -19.99
CA GLU A 246 -13.54 10.34 -19.49
C GLU A 246 -13.30 10.02 -18.02
N THR A 247 -13.27 11.08 -17.18
CA THR A 247 -12.97 10.92 -15.76
C THR A 247 -14.12 10.29 -14.99
N ARG A 248 -13.76 9.59 -13.93
CA ARG A 248 -14.62 8.98 -12.92
C ARG A 248 -14.15 9.43 -11.54
N HIS A 249 -14.90 9.14 -10.53
CA HIS A 249 -14.50 9.41 -9.16
C HIS A 249 -14.88 8.29 -8.20
N ILE A 250 -14.11 8.18 -7.13
CA ILE A 250 -14.38 7.29 -6.00
C ILE A 250 -14.25 8.09 -4.71
N TRP A 251 -15.29 8.09 -3.88
CA TRP A 251 -15.20 8.66 -2.55
C TRP A 251 -14.44 7.74 -1.60
N MET A 252 -13.40 8.29 -0.99
CA MET A 252 -12.46 7.62 -0.10
C MET A 252 -12.63 8.10 1.33
N GLN A 253 -12.40 7.20 2.29
CA GLN A 253 -12.33 7.51 3.70
C GLN A 253 -10.91 7.32 4.22
N ASN A 254 -10.71 7.65 5.51
CA ASN A 254 -9.42 7.44 6.16
C ASN A 254 -8.98 5.97 6.09
N GLU A 255 -7.69 5.75 5.83
CA GLU A 255 -7.05 4.43 5.76
C GLU A 255 -7.62 3.51 4.65
N GLN A 256 -8.11 4.10 3.55
CA GLN A 256 -8.48 3.39 2.33
C GLN A 256 -7.45 3.65 1.23
N ALA A 257 -7.33 2.68 0.31
CA ALA A 257 -6.45 2.83 -0.85
C ALA A 257 -7.20 2.65 -2.17
N VAL A 258 -6.63 3.16 -3.26
CA VAL A 258 -7.20 3.08 -4.60
C VAL A 258 -6.12 2.73 -5.61
N ILE A 259 -6.43 1.76 -6.47
CA ILE A 259 -5.57 1.32 -7.56
C ILE A 259 -5.76 2.27 -8.75
N SER A 260 -4.67 2.83 -9.24
CA SER A 260 -4.63 3.70 -10.43
C SER A 260 -3.89 3.01 -11.55
N PRO A 261 -4.60 2.52 -12.58
CA PRO A 261 -3.98 1.94 -13.78
C PRO A 261 -3.08 2.93 -14.52
N PRO A 262 -2.13 2.47 -15.35
CA PRO A 262 -1.24 3.34 -16.12
C PRO A 262 -1.96 4.43 -16.92
N TRP A 263 -3.05 4.07 -17.57
CA TRP A 263 -3.87 4.94 -18.42
C TRP A 263 -4.76 5.94 -17.66
N SER A 264 -4.81 5.83 -16.33
CA SER A 264 -5.73 6.61 -15.48
C SER A 264 -5.04 7.81 -14.86
N VAL A 265 -5.70 8.95 -14.89
CA VAL A 265 -5.35 10.04 -13.97
C VAL A 265 -5.56 9.57 -12.52
N HIS A 266 -4.83 10.17 -11.59
CA HIS A 266 -4.89 9.84 -10.16
C HIS A 266 -4.71 11.13 -9.36
N ALA A 267 -5.76 11.90 -9.28
CA ALA A 267 -5.82 13.16 -8.54
C ALA A 267 -6.86 13.06 -7.42
N GLY A 268 -6.89 14.02 -6.52
CA GLY A 268 -7.90 14.06 -5.48
C GLY A 268 -8.20 15.46 -4.99
N ALA A 269 -9.44 15.64 -4.55
CA ALA A 269 -9.86 16.80 -3.79
C ALA A 269 -10.66 16.36 -2.58
N ALA A 270 -10.47 17.01 -1.44
CA ALA A 270 -11.09 16.59 -0.20
C ALA A 270 -11.88 17.72 0.48
N THR A 271 -12.64 17.34 1.49
CA THR A 271 -13.39 18.28 2.32
C THR A 271 -12.54 18.90 3.43
N SER A 272 -11.30 18.44 3.60
CA SER A 272 -10.28 18.97 4.51
C SER A 272 -8.88 18.63 3.98
N ASN A 273 -7.82 19.15 4.59
CA ASN A 273 -6.47 18.67 4.31
C ASN A 273 -6.27 17.24 4.83
N TYR A 274 -5.35 16.53 4.23
CA TYR A 274 -5.05 15.12 4.48
C TYR A 274 -3.63 14.78 4.06
N THR A 275 -3.21 13.56 4.34
CA THR A 275 -1.97 12.98 3.83
C THR A 275 -2.30 11.77 2.97
N PHE A 276 -1.50 11.49 1.96
CA PHE A 276 -1.61 10.24 1.23
C PHE A 276 -0.23 9.66 0.91
N ILE A 277 -0.16 8.34 0.92
CA ILE A 277 0.98 7.60 0.39
C ILE A 277 0.68 7.32 -1.07
N TRP A 278 1.67 7.54 -1.91
CA TRP A 278 1.74 7.05 -3.28
C TRP A 278 2.77 5.92 -3.34
N GLY A 279 2.37 4.83 -3.98
CA GLY A 279 3.23 3.70 -4.27
C GLY A 279 3.06 3.30 -5.73
N MET A 280 4.15 3.10 -6.45
CA MET A 280 4.13 2.83 -7.87
C MET A 280 5.16 1.78 -8.27
N ALA A 281 4.90 1.09 -9.37
CA ALA A 281 5.83 0.18 -10.02
C ALA A 281 5.52 0.05 -11.51
N GLY A 282 6.53 -0.33 -12.28
CA GLY A 282 6.48 -0.54 -13.71
C GLY A 282 7.87 -0.48 -14.34
N GLU A 283 7.94 -0.28 -15.64
CA GLU A 283 9.24 -0.18 -16.33
C GLU A 283 10.03 1.09 -15.98
N ASN A 284 9.34 2.08 -15.49
CA ASN A 284 9.86 3.42 -15.27
C ASN A 284 10.48 3.56 -13.88
N MET A 285 11.74 3.91 -13.85
CA MET A 285 12.53 4.18 -12.64
C MET A 285 12.56 5.65 -12.23
N ASP A 286 12.17 6.57 -13.12
CA ASP A 286 12.24 8.01 -12.87
C ASP A 286 10.94 8.52 -12.25
N TYR A 287 11.05 9.14 -11.07
CA TYR A 287 9.89 9.75 -10.41
C TYR A 287 9.17 10.78 -11.32
N GLY A 288 9.90 11.48 -12.14
CA GLY A 288 9.39 12.55 -13.03
C GLY A 288 8.77 12.07 -14.36
N ASP A 289 8.73 10.77 -14.65
CA ASP A 289 8.12 10.24 -15.87
C ASP A 289 6.59 10.29 -15.77
N MET A 290 6.00 11.40 -16.21
CA MET A 290 4.59 11.74 -16.13
C MET A 290 4.10 12.35 -17.44
N ASP A 291 2.99 11.83 -17.96
CA ASP A 291 2.29 12.38 -19.12
C ASP A 291 1.25 13.40 -18.63
N GLY A 292 1.64 14.66 -18.56
CA GLY A 292 0.83 15.75 -18.02
C GLY A 292 -0.41 16.04 -18.87
N CYS A 293 -1.55 16.26 -18.19
CA CYS A 293 -2.81 16.69 -18.80
C CYS A 293 -3.10 18.15 -18.44
N ALA A 294 -3.46 18.99 -19.41
CA ALA A 294 -3.92 20.31 -19.10
C ALA A 294 -5.25 20.26 -18.32
N ILE A 295 -5.41 21.09 -17.29
CA ILE A 295 -6.63 21.08 -16.47
C ILE A 295 -7.90 21.30 -17.31
N THR A 296 -7.78 22.10 -18.38
CA THR A 296 -8.89 22.40 -19.30
C THR A 296 -9.25 21.23 -20.25
N GLU A 297 -8.44 20.18 -20.28
CA GLU A 297 -8.69 18.97 -21.07
C GLU A 297 -9.40 17.87 -20.30
N LEU A 298 -9.47 17.98 -18.97
CA LEU A 298 -10.18 17.03 -18.14
C LEU A 298 -11.70 17.13 -18.36
N ARG A 299 -12.37 15.97 -18.47
CA ARG A 299 -13.82 15.87 -18.67
C ARG A 299 -14.44 14.75 -17.85
#